data_4aadc322f5090f3aece3730460eda12a
#
_entry.id   4aadc322f5090f3aece3730460eda12a
#
_cell.length_a   1.000
_cell.length_b   1.000
_cell.length_c   1.000
_cell.angle_alpha   90.00
_cell.angle_beta   90.00
_cell.angle_gamma   90.00
#
_symmetry.space_group_name_H-M   'P 1'
#
loop_
_entity.id
_entity.type
_entity.pdbx_description
1 polymer ?
#
loop_
_entity_poly.entity_id
_entity_poly.type
_entity_poly.pdbx_seq_one_letter_code
_entity_poly.pdbx_strand_id
1 'polypeptide(L)'
;MRTTTQDNDRTADRETPEKGMCPGSEFCSDFEVVVIFTQIRTTLCAMKTAGRLAAGLGARIRVIVPQAFGRMAWECRPDRHSAERHFRTIVGGRKIETQLEVHPCSNRWQMLQEALAPGSIVVLGSACRRWPTFESRLARKLREAGHDVLLSFD
;
A
#
# COMPACT_ATOMS: atom_id res chain seq x y z
N MET A 1 -37.67 68.82 3.46
CA MET A 1 -38.35 67.54 3.22
C MET A 1 -37.36 66.42 3.53
N ARG A 2 -37.81 65.48 4.31
CA ARG A 2 -37.07 64.44 5.00
C ARG A 2 -36.62 63.35 4.02
N THR A 3 -35.39 62.81 4.12
CA THR A 3 -35.06 61.49 3.66
C THR A 3 -34.14 60.86 4.66
N THR A 4 -34.57 59.73 5.12
CA THR A 4 -34.06 58.88 6.17
C THR A 4 -32.95 58.04 5.63
N THR A 5 -31.80 58.07 6.30
CA THR A 5 -30.68 57.18 6.15
C THR A 5 -31.03 55.86 6.81
N GLN A 6 -30.88 54.75 6.10
CA GLN A 6 -31.00 53.40 6.65
C GLN A 6 -29.66 52.71 6.52
N ASP A 7 -28.96 52.63 7.63
CA ASP A 7 -27.82 51.79 7.88
C ASP A 7 -28.24 50.32 7.74
N ASN A 8 -27.53 49.59 6.92
CA ASN A 8 -27.67 48.15 6.84
C ASN A 8 -26.32 47.51 7.19
N ASP A 9 -26.17 47.38 8.49
CA ASP A 9 -25.09 46.63 9.12
C ASP A 9 -25.31 45.14 8.81
N ARG A 10 -24.48 44.57 7.90
CA ARG A 10 -24.46 43.16 7.59
C ARG A 10 -23.19 42.57 8.11
N THR A 11 -23.24 42.18 9.37
CA THR A 11 -22.32 41.25 10.00
C THR A 11 -22.28 39.96 9.17
N ALA A 12 -21.21 39.77 8.44
CA ALA A 12 -20.90 38.50 7.78
C ALA A 12 -20.39 37.53 8.82
N ASP A 13 -21.23 36.62 9.24
CA ASP A 13 -20.88 35.44 9.97
C ASP A 13 -19.94 34.59 9.08
N ARG A 14 -18.70 34.56 9.51
CA ARG A 14 -17.64 33.76 8.93
C ARG A 14 -17.80 32.35 9.48
N GLU A 15 -18.64 31.54 8.82
CA GLU A 15 -18.72 30.11 9.08
C GLU A 15 -17.36 29.46 8.73
N THR A 16 -16.66 29.12 9.77
CA THR A 16 -15.49 28.23 9.72
C THR A 16 -16.00 26.84 9.32
N PRO A 17 -15.51 26.22 8.25
CA PRO A 17 -15.89 24.85 7.95
C PRO A 17 -15.34 23.96 9.06
N GLU A 18 -16.22 23.45 9.88
CA GLU A 18 -15.92 22.37 10.81
C GLU A 18 -15.36 21.20 10.01
N LYS A 19 -14.09 20.95 10.26
CA LYS A 19 -13.37 19.78 9.80
C LYS A 19 -14.09 18.56 10.32
N GLY A 20 -14.90 17.94 9.45
CA GLY A 20 -15.66 16.75 9.75
C GLY A 20 -14.73 15.67 10.30
N MET A 21 -14.81 15.51 11.59
CA MET A 21 -14.16 14.44 12.34
C MET A 21 -14.90 13.15 12.00
N CYS A 22 -14.29 12.32 11.13
CA CYS A 22 -14.81 10.99 10.88
C CYS A 22 -14.68 10.16 12.16
N PRO A 23 -15.78 9.76 12.81
CA PRO A 23 -15.71 8.87 13.95
C PRO A 23 -15.49 7.45 13.44
N GLY A 24 -14.31 6.88 13.67
CA GLY A 24 -14.15 5.44 13.54
C GLY A 24 -12.93 4.91 12.80
N SER A 25 -11.75 5.49 12.97
CA SER A 25 -10.52 4.75 12.65
C SER A 25 -9.52 4.88 13.80
N GLU A 26 -9.72 4.08 14.83
CA GLU A 26 -8.83 3.98 15.99
C GLU A 26 -7.50 3.25 15.72
N PHE A 27 -7.06 3.15 14.47
CA PHE A 27 -5.74 2.61 14.13
C PHE A 27 -5.12 3.40 12.97
N CYS A 28 -4.78 4.67 13.23
CA CYS A 28 -3.74 5.33 12.46
C CYS A 28 -2.38 4.85 12.99
N SER A 29 -2.03 3.61 12.78
CA SER A 29 -0.65 3.24 12.92
C SER A 29 0.09 3.71 11.66
N ASP A 30 1.09 4.57 11.85
CA ASP A 30 1.99 5.02 10.77
C ASP A 30 2.85 3.86 10.22
N PHE A 31 2.69 2.67 10.79
CA PHE A 31 3.42 1.48 10.36
C PHE A 31 2.79 0.82 9.15
N GLU A 32 3.62 0.53 8.18
CA GLU A 32 3.23 -0.08 6.92
C GLU A 32 4.09 -1.30 6.63
N VAL A 33 3.43 -2.41 6.26
CA VAL A 33 4.09 -3.60 5.75
C VAL A 33 3.89 -3.64 4.24
N VAL A 34 4.97 -3.56 3.50
CA VAL A 34 4.93 -3.55 2.03
C VAL A 34 5.11 -4.95 1.48
N VAL A 35 4.23 -5.37 0.59
CA VAL A 35 4.36 -6.63 -0.18
C VAL A 35 4.64 -6.28 -1.63
N ILE A 36 5.72 -6.80 -2.20
CA ILE A 36 6.03 -6.61 -3.62
C ILE A 36 5.51 -7.82 -4.40
N PHE A 37 4.65 -7.53 -5.38
CA PHE A 37 4.14 -8.56 -6.27
C PHE A 37 5.22 -9.06 -7.22
N THR A 38 5.44 -10.37 -7.25
CA THR A 38 6.34 -11.05 -8.18
C THR A 38 5.59 -12.07 -9.03
N GLN A 39 5.02 -13.08 -8.41
CA GLN A 39 4.17 -14.10 -9.01
C GLN A 39 2.98 -14.35 -8.08
N ILE A 40 1.87 -14.81 -8.60
CA ILE A 40 0.63 -15.02 -7.82
C ILE A 40 0.89 -15.91 -6.60
N ARG A 41 1.44 -17.11 -6.80
CA ARG A 41 1.64 -18.10 -5.72
C ARG A 41 2.56 -17.57 -4.61
N THR A 42 3.72 -17.04 -4.98
CA THR A 42 4.69 -16.50 -4.03
C THR A 42 4.16 -15.25 -3.32
N THR A 43 3.42 -14.40 -4.03
CA THR A 43 2.78 -13.23 -3.42
C THR A 43 1.71 -13.63 -2.41
N LEU A 44 0.93 -14.69 -2.67
CA LEU A 44 -0.05 -15.20 -1.69
C LEU A 44 0.63 -15.69 -0.40
N CYS A 45 1.79 -16.33 -0.51
CA CYS A 45 2.58 -16.72 0.65
C CYS A 45 3.11 -15.51 1.42
N ALA A 46 3.63 -14.50 0.70
CA ALA A 46 4.05 -13.22 1.28
C ALA A 46 2.91 -12.51 2.01
N MET A 47 1.71 -12.52 1.44
CA MET A 47 0.52 -11.90 2.04
C MET A 47 0.12 -12.57 3.37
N LYS A 48 0.23 -13.89 3.49
CA LYS A 48 -0.02 -14.59 4.77
C LYS A 48 0.97 -14.12 5.86
N THR A 49 2.24 -13.99 5.49
CA THR A 49 3.29 -13.51 6.40
C THR A 49 3.09 -12.04 6.75
N ALA A 50 2.80 -11.19 5.75
CA ALA A 50 2.51 -9.78 5.95
C ALA A 50 1.28 -9.58 6.84
N GLY A 51 0.23 -10.38 6.67
CA GLY A 51 -0.96 -10.35 7.51
C GLY A 51 -0.69 -10.65 8.98
N ARG A 52 0.20 -11.61 9.28
CA ARG A 52 0.61 -11.92 10.65
C ARG A 52 1.41 -10.76 11.27
N LEU A 53 2.33 -10.19 10.50
CA LEU A 53 3.13 -9.04 10.92
C LEU A 53 2.26 -7.82 11.17
N ALA A 54 1.42 -7.47 10.19
CA ALA A 54 0.53 -6.32 10.29
C ALA A 54 -0.44 -6.46 11.48
N ALA A 55 -0.96 -7.66 11.73
CA ALA A 55 -1.80 -7.93 12.90
C ALA A 55 -1.06 -7.73 14.23
N GLY A 56 0.22 -8.12 14.29
CA GLY A 56 1.04 -7.94 15.49
C GLY A 56 1.47 -6.51 15.75
N LEU A 57 1.68 -5.74 14.68
CA LEU A 57 2.17 -4.35 14.73
C LEU A 57 1.03 -3.33 14.69
N GLY A 58 -0.21 -3.74 14.45
CA GLY A 58 -1.31 -2.82 14.15
C GLY A 58 -1.11 -2.06 12.83
N ALA A 59 -0.33 -2.61 11.90
CA ALA A 59 0.08 -1.96 10.67
C ALA A 59 -0.94 -2.21 9.54
N ARG A 60 -0.93 -1.34 8.52
CA ARG A 60 -1.61 -1.57 7.24
C ARG A 60 -0.70 -2.33 6.28
N ILE A 61 -1.30 -2.97 5.27
CA ILE A 61 -0.57 -3.66 4.21
C ILE A 61 -0.67 -2.86 2.92
N ARG A 62 0.46 -2.58 2.29
CA ARG A 62 0.53 -2.01 0.95
C ARG A 62 1.12 -3.02 -0.02
N VAL A 63 0.39 -3.35 -1.08
CA VAL A 63 0.84 -4.26 -2.12
C VAL A 63 1.26 -3.45 -3.34
N ILE A 64 2.54 -3.51 -3.68
CA ILE A 64 3.10 -2.84 -4.86
C ILE A 64 3.17 -3.85 -6.01
N VAL A 65 2.51 -3.51 -7.11
CA VAL A 65 2.51 -4.31 -8.35
C VAL A 65 3.31 -3.59 -9.43
N PRO A 66 4.57 -4.00 -9.70
CA PRO A 66 5.36 -3.45 -10.78
C PRO A 66 4.82 -3.91 -12.13
N GLN A 67 4.34 -2.98 -12.95
CA GLN A 67 3.84 -3.26 -14.28
C GLN A 67 4.85 -2.80 -15.33
N ALA A 68 5.56 -3.74 -15.98
CA ALA A 68 6.54 -3.40 -17.01
C ALA A 68 5.86 -2.87 -18.29
N PHE A 69 6.37 -1.76 -18.83
CA PHE A 69 5.99 -1.28 -20.15
C PHE A 69 6.46 -2.27 -21.23
N GLY A 70 5.56 -2.69 -22.12
CA GLY A 70 5.90 -3.44 -23.33
C GLY A 70 5.71 -4.96 -23.28
N ARG A 71 5.36 -5.59 -22.18
CA ARG A 71 4.86 -6.96 -22.16
C ARG A 71 3.35 -6.94 -21.97
N MET A 72 2.64 -7.21 -23.06
CA MET A 72 1.24 -7.61 -23.18
C MET A 72 0.36 -7.22 -21.99
N ALA A 73 -0.06 -5.95 -21.97
CA ALA A 73 -0.89 -5.37 -20.92
C ALA A 73 -2.28 -6.02 -20.77
N TRP A 74 -2.61 -7.00 -21.57
CA TRP A 74 -3.95 -7.60 -21.62
C TRP A 74 -4.05 -8.96 -20.89
N GLU A 75 -2.94 -9.69 -20.70
CA GLU A 75 -2.99 -11.01 -20.06
C GLU A 75 -2.90 -10.97 -18.53
N CYS A 76 -2.49 -9.86 -17.94
CA CYS A 76 -2.34 -9.72 -16.49
C CYS A 76 -2.80 -8.36 -15.98
N ARG A 77 -3.96 -7.87 -16.41
CA ARG A 77 -4.70 -6.93 -15.57
C ARG A 77 -5.43 -7.76 -14.52
N PRO A 78 -4.90 -7.92 -13.32
CA PRO A 78 -5.78 -8.31 -12.24
C PRO A 78 -6.80 -7.19 -12.17
N ASP A 79 -8.07 -7.54 -12.40
CA ASP A 79 -9.14 -6.64 -12.07
C ASP A 79 -8.87 -6.19 -10.63
N ARG A 80 -8.59 -4.89 -10.45
CA ARG A 80 -8.12 -4.32 -9.18
C ARG A 80 -9.03 -4.76 -8.03
N HIS A 81 -10.34 -4.79 -8.27
CA HIS A 81 -11.33 -5.20 -7.29
C HIS A 81 -11.31 -6.71 -7.02
N SER A 82 -10.99 -7.54 -8.01
CA SER A 82 -10.85 -8.99 -7.83
C SER A 82 -9.59 -9.33 -7.06
N ALA A 83 -8.48 -8.69 -7.36
CA ALA A 83 -7.22 -8.86 -6.65
C ALA A 83 -7.35 -8.39 -5.18
N GLU A 84 -7.93 -7.22 -4.92
CA GLU A 84 -8.18 -6.74 -3.56
C GLU A 84 -9.06 -7.69 -2.76
N ARG A 85 -10.14 -8.22 -3.35
CA ARG A 85 -11.00 -9.20 -2.68
C ARG A 85 -10.24 -10.48 -2.36
N HIS A 86 -9.43 -10.97 -3.27
CA HIS A 86 -8.62 -12.17 -3.08
C HIS A 86 -7.60 -11.98 -1.95
N PHE A 87 -6.92 -10.85 -1.94
CA PHE A 87 -5.95 -10.52 -0.89
C PHE A 87 -6.62 -10.34 0.48
N ARG A 88 -7.79 -9.70 0.55
CA ARG A 88 -8.56 -9.59 1.80
C ARG A 88 -8.98 -10.95 2.36
N THR A 89 -9.39 -11.88 1.49
CA THR A 89 -9.78 -13.23 1.90
C THR A 89 -8.60 -14.01 2.48
N ILE A 90 -7.39 -13.82 1.93
CA ILE A 90 -6.18 -14.54 2.34
C ILE A 90 -5.64 -14.01 3.68
N VAL A 91 -5.78 -12.73 3.95
CA VAL A 91 -5.34 -12.11 5.22
C VAL A 91 -6.21 -12.57 6.40
N GLY A 92 -7.26 -13.39 6.16
CA GLY A 92 -7.92 -14.17 7.21
C GLY A 92 -8.84 -13.35 8.11
N GLY A 93 -9.80 -12.64 7.54
CA GLY A 93 -10.96 -12.13 8.29
C GLY A 93 -10.69 -11.05 9.35
N ARG A 94 -9.44 -10.72 9.65
CA ARG A 94 -9.09 -9.55 10.46
C ARG A 94 -9.20 -8.31 9.57
N LYS A 95 -9.75 -7.24 10.09
CA LYS A 95 -9.85 -5.93 9.42
C LYS A 95 -8.46 -5.29 9.28
N ILE A 96 -7.57 -5.91 8.51
CA ILE A 96 -6.29 -5.31 8.15
C ILE A 96 -6.53 -4.50 6.89
N GLU A 97 -6.27 -3.21 6.96
CA GLU A 97 -6.35 -2.34 5.81
C GLU A 97 -5.31 -2.76 4.76
N THR A 98 -5.77 -3.10 3.57
CA THR A 98 -4.89 -3.52 2.47
C THR A 98 -5.10 -2.61 1.28
N GLN A 99 -4.03 -1.94 0.85
CA GLN A 99 -4.01 -1.06 -0.31
C GLN A 99 -3.22 -1.71 -1.44
N LEU A 100 -3.78 -1.72 -2.65
CA LEU A 100 -3.13 -2.24 -3.85
C LEU A 100 -2.73 -1.08 -4.75
N GLU A 101 -1.44 -0.98 -5.07
CA GLU A 101 -0.88 0.03 -5.95
C GLU A 101 -0.22 -0.61 -7.17
N VAL A 102 -0.66 -0.20 -8.36
CA VAL A 102 -0.07 -0.64 -9.63
C VAL A 102 0.83 0.49 -10.14
N HIS A 103 2.11 0.20 -10.25
CA HIS A 103 3.12 1.15 -10.72
C HIS A 103 3.61 0.74 -12.11
N PRO A 104 3.27 1.51 -13.16
CA PRO A 104 3.86 1.32 -14.48
C PRO A 104 5.35 1.66 -14.42
N CYS A 105 6.22 0.78 -14.93
CA CYS A 105 7.66 1.00 -14.85
C CYS A 105 8.41 0.41 -16.06
N SER A 106 9.43 1.11 -16.52
CA SER A 106 10.45 0.59 -17.44
C SER A 106 11.58 -0.11 -16.68
N ASN A 107 11.91 0.41 -15.50
CA ASN A 107 12.91 -0.14 -14.59
C ASN A 107 12.27 -0.41 -13.22
N ARG A 108 12.09 -1.69 -12.90
CA ARG A 108 11.49 -2.13 -11.63
C ARG A 108 12.27 -1.64 -10.40
N TRP A 109 13.59 -1.64 -10.47
CA TRP A 109 14.42 -1.23 -9.34
C TRP A 109 14.24 0.26 -9.01
N GLN A 110 14.33 1.10 -10.03
CA GLN A 110 14.15 2.55 -9.86
C GLN A 110 12.76 2.85 -9.29
N MET A 111 11.71 2.23 -9.84
CA MET A 111 10.35 2.39 -9.34
C MET A 111 10.22 2.00 -7.87
N LEU A 112 10.84 0.89 -7.45
CA LEU A 112 10.81 0.47 -6.05
C LEU A 112 11.54 1.45 -5.13
N GLN A 113 12.66 2.02 -5.56
CA GLN A 113 13.37 3.05 -4.80
C GLN A 113 12.54 4.34 -4.62
N GLU A 114 11.73 4.69 -5.61
CA GLU A 114 10.83 5.84 -5.56
C GLU A 114 9.57 5.56 -4.74
N ALA A 115 9.06 4.33 -4.77
CA ALA A 115 7.81 3.95 -4.10
C ALA A 115 7.99 3.57 -2.62
N LEU A 116 9.19 3.14 -2.21
CA LEU A 116 9.47 2.71 -0.85
C LEU A 116 10.01 3.86 0.01
N ALA A 117 9.41 4.05 1.18
CA ALA A 117 9.98 4.93 2.19
C ALA A 117 11.25 4.32 2.80
N PRO A 118 12.24 5.13 3.22
CA PRO A 118 13.43 4.62 3.90
C PRO A 118 13.07 3.76 5.13
N GLY A 119 13.73 2.62 5.30
CA GLY A 119 13.49 1.73 6.43
C GLY A 119 12.16 0.97 6.37
N SER A 120 11.52 0.87 5.19
CA SER A 120 10.27 0.11 5.04
C SER A 120 10.44 -1.37 5.37
N ILE A 121 9.41 -1.96 5.99
CA ILE A 121 9.31 -3.41 6.19
C ILE A 121 8.73 -4.02 4.91
N VAL A 122 9.51 -4.82 4.20
CA VAL A 122 9.15 -5.42 2.93
C VAL A 122 9.04 -6.93 3.05
N VAL A 123 7.94 -7.50 2.59
CA VAL A 123 7.74 -8.95 2.52
C VAL A 123 7.73 -9.40 1.06
N LEU A 124 8.59 -10.34 0.74
CA LEU A 124 8.71 -10.97 -0.57
C LEU A 124 8.42 -12.47 -0.47
N GLY A 125 7.62 -12.97 -1.39
CA GLY A 125 7.43 -14.41 -1.54
C GLY A 125 8.48 -15.00 -2.48
N SER A 126 9.00 -16.17 -2.15
CA SER A 126 9.93 -16.91 -2.99
C SER A 126 9.53 -18.37 -3.09
N ALA A 127 9.63 -18.93 -4.29
CA ALA A 127 9.25 -20.33 -4.56
C ALA A 127 10.32 -21.34 -4.09
N CYS A 128 11.54 -20.89 -3.87
CA CYS A 128 12.65 -21.79 -3.54
C CYS A 128 13.60 -21.18 -2.53
N ARG A 129 13.97 -21.98 -1.50
CA ARG A 129 14.91 -21.56 -0.47
C ARG A 129 16.37 -21.81 -0.85
N ARG A 130 16.63 -22.78 -1.72
CA ARG A 130 17.98 -23.27 -2.01
C ARG A 130 18.67 -22.60 -3.19
N TRP A 131 17.92 -22.04 -4.14
CA TRP A 131 18.49 -21.46 -5.35
C TRP A 131 18.36 -19.94 -5.33
N PRO A 132 19.33 -19.20 -5.88
CA PRO A 132 19.24 -17.75 -5.98
C PRO A 132 18.15 -17.37 -7.00
N THR A 133 16.94 -17.17 -6.52
CA THR A 133 15.81 -16.70 -7.31
C THR A 133 15.90 -15.20 -7.57
N PHE A 134 15.07 -14.71 -8.47
CA PHE A 134 14.93 -13.27 -8.69
C PHE A 134 14.56 -12.55 -7.37
N GLU A 135 13.65 -13.15 -6.59
CA GLU A 135 13.18 -12.59 -5.31
C GLU A 135 14.31 -12.51 -4.28
N SER A 136 15.18 -13.51 -4.22
CA SER A 136 16.34 -13.51 -3.33
C SER A 136 17.35 -12.40 -3.68
N ARG A 137 17.57 -12.16 -4.97
CA ARG A 137 18.43 -11.07 -5.46
C ARG A 137 17.80 -9.71 -5.16
N LEU A 138 16.49 -9.58 -5.36
CA LEU A 138 15.75 -8.38 -5.03
C LEU A 138 15.79 -8.09 -3.54
N ALA A 139 15.56 -9.10 -2.70
CA ALA A 139 15.65 -8.98 -1.25
C ALA A 139 17.02 -8.49 -0.79
N ARG A 140 18.10 -9.01 -1.38
CA ARG A 140 19.45 -8.54 -1.08
C ARG A 140 19.62 -7.07 -1.41
N LYS A 141 19.22 -6.64 -2.61
CA LYS A 141 19.31 -5.23 -3.02
C LYS A 141 18.50 -4.30 -2.13
N LEU A 142 17.32 -4.72 -1.71
CA LEU A 142 16.49 -3.93 -0.79
C LEU A 142 17.12 -3.81 0.60
N ARG A 143 17.76 -4.88 1.12
CA ARG A 143 18.51 -4.81 2.38
C ARG A 143 19.73 -3.89 2.27
N GLU A 144 20.46 -3.97 1.15
CA GLU A 144 21.59 -3.06 0.86
C GLU A 144 21.13 -1.59 0.79
N ALA A 145 19.86 -1.35 0.39
CA ALA A 145 19.24 -0.02 0.38
C ALA A 145 18.67 0.41 1.75
N GLY A 146 18.81 -0.41 2.79
CA GLY A 146 18.40 -0.06 4.16
C GLY A 146 16.95 -0.42 4.51
N HIS A 147 16.32 -1.34 3.79
CA HIS A 147 14.99 -1.86 4.12
C HIS A 147 15.05 -3.16 4.91
N ASP A 148 14.07 -3.37 5.79
CA ASP A 148 13.88 -4.63 6.50
C ASP A 148 13.12 -5.63 5.61
N VAL A 149 13.82 -6.66 5.11
CA VAL A 149 13.23 -7.58 4.13
C VAL A 149 13.06 -8.97 4.69
N LEU A 150 11.83 -9.45 4.66
CA LEU A 150 11.42 -10.80 5.01
C LEU A 150 11.13 -11.62 3.75
N LEU A 151 11.74 -12.79 3.64
CA LEU A 151 11.43 -13.76 2.61
C LEU A 151 10.47 -14.81 3.16
N SER A 152 9.32 -14.94 2.51
CA SER A 152 8.33 -15.98 2.78
C SER A 152 8.45 -17.06 1.72
N PHE A 153 8.48 -18.31 2.14
CA PHE A 153 8.60 -19.48 1.26
C PHE A 153 7.28 -20.27 1.27
N ASP A 154 6.95 -20.84 0.10
CA ASP A 154 5.80 -21.72 -0.07
C ASP A 154 6.09 -23.11 0.48
#